data_ad86c2d8766d5ed4dfc8c362356b703d
#
_entry.id   ad86c2d8766d5ed4dfc8c362356b703d
#
_cell.length_a   1.000
_cell.length_b   1.000
_cell.length_c   1.000
_cell.angle_alpha   90.00
_cell.angle_beta   90.00
_cell.angle_gamma   90.00
#
_symmetry.space_group_name_H-M   'P 1'
#
loop_
_entity.id
_entity.type
_entity.pdbx_description
1 polymer ?
#
loop_
_entity_poly.entity_id
_entity_poly.type
_entity_poly.pdbx_seq_one_letter_code
_entity_poly.pdbx_strand_id
1 'polypeptide(L)'
;MEKQNFNEHIGKLCQEYRLKNHFTQNEVADLTGLEPRHISQIERGMSKGSIDTLIKLCNAYKITPDILLFDLLDDSVKSSISIYDEKFKKLSIKEKDLILHLIDYFQSQK
;
A
#
# COMPACT_ATOMS: atom_id res chain seq x y z
N MET A 1 -1.73 16.37 -10.47
CA MET A 1 -1.58 15.08 -11.18
C MET A 1 -2.80 14.84 -12.03
N GLU A 2 -2.60 14.43 -13.27
CA GLU A 2 -3.69 14.13 -14.16
C GLU A 2 -4.43 12.86 -13.73
N LYS A 3 -5.75 12.82 -13.98
CA LYS A 3 -6.60 11.72 -13.58
C LYS A 3 -6.12 10.36 -14.12
N GLN A 4 -5.63 10.33 -15.36
CA GLN A 4 -5.11 9.13 -15.99
C GLN A 4 -3.88 8.60 -15.27
N ASN A 5 -2.95 9.50 -14.91
CA ASN A 5 -1.73 9.13 -14.18
C ASN A 5 -2.06 8.55 -12.79
N PHE A 6 -3.09 9.09 -12.14
CA PHE A 6 -3.55 8.58 -10.86
C PHE A 6 -3.99 7.11 -10.99
N ASN A 7 -4.88 6.84 -11.95
CA ASN A 7 -5.40 5.48 -12.14
C ASN A 7 -4.30 4.50 -12.54
N GLU A 8 -3.40 4.91 -13.42
CA GLU A 8 -2.27 4.08 -13.84
C GLU A 8 -1.35 3.76 -12.68
N HIS A 9 -1.07 4.75 -11.82
CA HIS A 9 -0.22 4.57 -10.65
C HIS A 9 -0.82 3.54 -9.68
N ILE A 10 -2.09 3.71 -9.36
CA ILE A 10 -2.80 2.77 -8.46
C ILE A 10 -2.82 1.36 -9.07
N GLY A 11 -3.14 1.27 -10.34
CA GLY A 11 -3.24 -0.03 -11.03
C GLY A 11 -1.91 -0.77 -11.07
N LYS A 12 -0.83 -0.05 -11.34
CA LYS A 12 0.51 -0.63 -11.38
C LYS A 12 0.92 -1.20 -10.02
N LEU A 13 0.68 -0.45 -8.96
CA LEU A 13 0.99 -0.91 -7.61
C LEU A 13 0.14 -2.10 -7.21
N CYS A 14 -1.15 -2.08 -7.52
CA CYS A 14 -2.02 -3.22 -7.24
C CYS A 14 -1.51 -4.48 -7.93
N GLN A 15 -1.09 -4.39 -9.19
CA GLN A 15 -0.53 -5.52 -9.91
C GLN A 15 0.77 -6.00 -9.26
N GLU A 16 1.67 -5.08 -8.88
CA GLU A 16 2.93 -5.45 -8.25
C GLU A 16 2.70 -6.22 -6.95
N TYR A 17 1.79 -5.76 -6.11
CA TYR A 17 1.52 -6.42 -4.83
C TYR A 17 0.77 -7.74 -5.03
N ARG A 18 -0.10 -7.83 -6.04
CA ARG A 18 -0.72 -9.09 -6.39
C ARG A 18 0.34 -10.14 -6.76
N LEU A 19 1.27 -9.75 -7.61
CA LEU A 19 2.34 -10.66 -8.07
C LEU A 19 3.29 -11.02 -6.94
N LYS A 20 3.59 -10.09 -6.03
CA LYS A 20 4.43 -10.37 -4.85
C LYS A 20 3.80 -11.42 -3.94
N ASN A 21 2.49 -11.45 -3.87
CA ASN A 21 1.75 -12.45 -3.09
C ASN A 21 1.49 -13.74 -3.88
N HIS A 22 1.98 -13.82 -5.12
CA HIS A 22 1.80 -14.97 -6.01
C HIS A 22 0.33 -15.28 -6.30
N PHE A 23 -0.50 -14.26 -6.35
CA PHE A 23 -1.93 -14.40 -6.67
C PHE A 23 -2.20 -14.17 -8.15
N THR A 24 -3.14 -14.97 -8.70
CA THR A 24 -3.79 -14.63 -9.97
C THR A 24 -4.91 -13.62 -9.72
N GLN A 25 -5.39 -12.98 -10.77
CA GLN A 25 -6.54 -12.09 -10.65
C GLN A 25 -7.79 -12.82 -10.14
N ASN A 26 -7.97 -14.07 -10.55
CA ASN A 26 -9.09 -14.89 -10.09
C ASN A 26 -9.00 -15.21 -8.60
N GLU A 27 -7.80 -15.49 -8.11
CA GLU A 27 -7.59 -15.73 -6.68
C GLU A 27 -7.91 -14.48 -5.85
N VAL A 28 -7.52 -13.30 -6.33
CA VAL A 28 -7.85 -12.05 -5.67
C VAL A 28 -9.35 -11.79 -5.70
N ALA A 29 -10.00 -12.12 -6.81
CA ALA A 29 -11.46 -12.04 -6.91
C ALA A 29 -12.14 -12.88 -5.84
N ASP A 30 -11.66 -14.11 -5.65
CA ASP A 30 -12.21 -15.00 -4.61
C ASP A 30 -11.99 -14.46 -3.20
N LEU A 31 -10.82 -13.88 -2.94
CA LEU A 31 -10.48 -13.34 -1.61
C LEU A 31 -11.27 -12.08 -1.28
N THR A 32 -11.57 -11.26 -2.28
CA THR A 32 -12.14 -9.93 -2.06
C THR A 32 -13.65 -9.87 -2.31
N GLY A 33 -14.18 -10.83 -3.05
CA GLY A 33 -15.56 -10.76 -3.54
C GLY A 33 -15.74 -9.84 -4.74
N LEU A 34 -14.64 -9.28 -5.27
CA LEU A 34 -14.70 -8.45 -6.46
C LEU A 34 -14.72 -9.32 -7.72
N GLU A 35 -15.29 -8.78 -8.80
CA GLU A 35 -15.25 -9.49 -10.08
C GLU A 35 -13.85 -9.43 -10.69
N PRO A 36 -13.36 -10.51 -11.33
CA PRO A 36 -12.06 -10.51 -11.98
C PRO A 36 -11.90 -9.38 -13.00
N ARG A 37 -12.98 -9.06 -13.71
CA ARG A 37 -12.98 -7.97 -14.68
C ARG A 37 -12.68 -6.62 -14.01
N HIS A 38 -13.22 -6.40 -12.83
CA HIS A 38 -12.99 -5.16 -12.08
C HIS A 38 -11.52 -5.04 -11.68
N ILE A 39 -10.93 -6.15 -11.19
CA ILE A 39 -9.51 -6.19 -10.83
C ILE A 39 -8.65 -5.91 -12.06
N SER A 40 -8.96 -6.52 -13.18
CA SER A 40 -8.24 -6.29 -14.44
C SER A 40 -8.33 -4.81 -14.88
N GLN A 41 -9.51 -4.19 -14.76
CA GLN A 41 -9.68 -2.79 -15.12
C GLN A 41 -8.85 -1.86 -14.24
N ILE A 42 -8.78 -2.15 -12.94
CA ILE A 42 -7.96 -1.37 -11.99
C ILE A 42 -6.48 -1.50 -12.36
N GLU A 43 -6.00 -2.71 -12.60
CA GLU A 43 -4.58 -2.94 -12.92
C GLU A 43 -4.16 -2.30 -14.23
N ARG A 44 -5.09 -2.16 -15.19
CA ARG A 44 -4.80 -1.51 -16.46
C ARG A 44 -4.97 0.02 -16.42
N GLY A 45 -5.29 0.57 -15.27
CA GLY A 45 -5.47 2.01 -15.12
C GLY A 45 -6.77 2.55 -15.68
N MET A 46 -7.73 1.68 -15.96
CA MET A 46 -9.03 2.07 -16.51
C MET A 46 -10.03 2.49 -15.43
N SER A 47 -9.76 2.10 -14.18
CA SER A 47 -10.60 2.44 -13.03
C SER A 47 -9.71 2.47 -11.79
N LYS A 48 -9.99 3.39 -10.87
CA LYS A 48 -9.33 3.40 -9.56
C LYS A 48 -10.10 2.59 -8.52
N GLY A 49 -11.35 2.25 -8.84
CA GLY A 49 -12.26 1.64 -7.90
C GLY A 49 -12.79 2.65 -6.87
N SER A 50 -13.63 2.18 -5.97
CA SER A 50 -14.07 2.95 -4.81
C SER A 50 -13.08 2.79 -3.67
N ILE A 51 -13.23 3.60 -2.63
CA ILE A 51 -12.44 3.45 -1.40
C ILE A 51 -12.65 2.04 -0.82
N ASP A 52 -13.88 1.56 -0.80
CA ASP A 52 -14.20 0.21 -0.34
C ASP A 52 -13.45 -0.86 -1.13
N THR A 53 -13.41 -0.72 -2.45
CA THR A 53 -12.66 -1.63 -3.33
C THR A 53 -11.17 -1.63 -2.98
N LEU A 54 -10.58 -0.44 -2.81
CA LEU A 54 -9.15 -0.34 -2.48
C LEU A 54 -8.85 -0.94 -1.12
N ILE A 55 -9.73 -0.78 -0.14
CA ILE A 55 -9.56 -1.39 1.18
C ILE A 55 -9.57 -2.92 1.07
N LYS A 56 -10.47 -3.48 0.28
CA LYS A 56 -10.52 -4.93 0.05
C LYS A 56 -9.23 -5.45 -0.57
N LEU A 57 -8.69 -4.71 -1.54
CA LEU A 57 -7.42 -5.09 -2.17
C LEU A 57 -6.26 -4.98 -1.18
N CYS A 58 -6.22 -3.92 -0.38
CA CYS A 58 -5.19 -3.77 0.66
C CYS A 58 -5.22 -4.93 1.65
N ASN A 59 -6.40 -5.33 2.08
CA ASN A 59 -6.55 -6.47 2.99
C ASN A 59 -6.07 -7.77 2.35
N ALA A 60 -6.36 -7.99 1.08
CA ALA A 60 -5.92 -9.18 0.35
C ALA A 60 -4.40 -9.21 0.18
N TYR A 61 -3.79 -8.07 -0.11
CA TYR A 61 -2.35 -7.97 -0.35
C TYR A 61 -1.55 -7.71 0.93
N LYS A 62 -2.20 -7.51 2.06
CA LYS A 62 -1.60 -7.23 3.37
C LYS A 62 -0.72 -5.98 3.34
N ILE A 63 -1.26 -4.93 2.74
CA ILE A 63 -0.65 -3.61 2.67
C ILE A 63 -1.60 -2.56 3.24
N THR A 64 -1.06 -1.42 3.60
CA THR A 64 -1.84 -0.27 4.06
C THR A 64 -2.11 0.67 2.89
N PRO A 65 -3.22 1.44 2.92
CA PRO A 65 -3.56 2.33 1.81
C PRO A 65 -2.52 3.40 1.51
N ASP A 66 -1.72 3.81 2.50
CA ASP A 66 -0.66 4.80 2.29
C ASP A 66 0.38 4.31 1.28
N ILE A 67 0.63 3.01 1.19
CA ILE A 67 1.55 2.45 0.20
C ILE A 67 1.09 2.81 -1.22
N LEU A 68 -0.22 2.80 -1.46
CA LEU A 68 -0.78 3.12 -2.77
C LEU A 68 -0.83 4.63 -3.04
N LEU A 69 -0.96 5.43 -1.99
CA LEU A 69 -1.29 6.85 -2.14
C LEU A 69 -0.13 7.80 -1.86
N PHE A 70 0.91 7.34 -1.16
CA PHE A 70 1.99 8.21 -0.67
C PHE A 70 2.64 9.01 -1.81
N ASP A 71 2.97 8.35 -2.91
CA ASP A 71 3.65 9.00 -4.04
C ASP A 71 2.78 10.02 -4.76
N LEU A 72 1.48 10.02 -4.50
CA LEU A 72 0.53 10.95 -5.10
C LEU A 72 0.40 12.24 -4.29
N LEU A 73 0.99 12.29 -3.09
CA LEU A 73 0.95 13.47 -2.24
C LEU A 73 1.92 14.54 -2.75
N ASP A 74 1.63 15.79 -2.43
CA ASP A 74 2.53 16.90 -2.74
C ASP A 74 3.85 16.76 -1.98
N ASP A 75 4.93 17.28 -2.54
CA ASP A 75 6.26 17.20 -1.94
C ASP A 75 6.29 17.78 -0.52
N SER A 76 5.55 18.86 -0.28
CA SER A 76 5.48 19.48 1.04
C SER A 76 4.89 18.53 2.08
N VAL A 77 3.91 17.72 1.69
CA VAL A 77 3.29 16.73 2.57
C VAL A 77 4.23 15.54 2.79
N LYS A 78 4.86 15.07 1.71
CA LYS A 78 5.84 13.97 1.79
C LYS A 78 6.99 14.33 2.73
N SER A 79 7.48 15.56 2.66
CA SER A 79 8.58 16.03 3.49
C SER A 79 8.25 15.97 4.98
N SER A 80 7.03 16.31 5.36
CA SER A 80 6.63 16.29 6.77
C SER A 80 6.59 14.87 7.33
N ILE A 81 6.31 13.87 6.51
CA ILE A 81 6.32 12.46 6.90
C ILE A 81 7.75 11.91 6.90
N SER A 82 8.54 12.26 5.88
CA SER A 82 9.89 11.72 5.71
C SER A 82 10.88 12.15 6.77
N ILE A 83 10.62 13.26 7.51
CA ILE A 83 11.49 13.70 8.61
C ILE A 83 11.68 12.57 9.63
N TYR A 84 10.59 11.90 10.03
CA TYR A 84 10.67 10.81 10.99
C TYR A 84 11.39 9.60 10.43
N ASP A 85 11.15 9.29 9.16
CA ASP A 85 11.81 8.18 8.48
C ASP A 85 13.32 8.42 8.37
N GLU A 86 13.75 9.64 8.03
CA GLU A 86 15.17 9.98 7.98
C GLU A 86 15.84 9.91 9.34
N LYS A 87 15.16 10.36 10.40
CA LYS A 87 15.67 10.25 11.76
C LYS A 87 15.85 8.78 12.14
N PHE A 88 14.90 7.94 11.80
CA PHE A 88 15.00 6.51 12.06
C PHE A 88 16.17 5.90 11.29
N LYS A 89 16.34 6.25 10.02
CA LYS A 89 17.42 5.72 9.17
C LYS A 89 18.81 6.06 9.70
N LYS A 90 18.96 7.19 10.40
CA LYS A 90 20.24 7.63 10.97
C LYS A 90 20.62 6.88 12.23
N LEU A 91 19.72 6.12 12.81
CA LEU A 91 19.99 5.35 14.01
C LEU A 91 20.90 4.17 13.68
N SER A 92 21.67 3.72 14.68
CA SER A 92 22.47 2.51 14.56
C SER A 92 21.56 1.27 14.47
N ILE A 93 22.13 0.14 14.05
CA ILE A 93 21.37 -1.11 13.98
C ILE A 93 20.84 -1.49 15.37
N LYS A 94 21.64 -1.30 16.43
CA LYS A 94 21.22 -1.59 17.80
C LYS A 94 20.07 -0.69 18.25
N GLU A 95 20.14 0.60 17.90
CA GLU A 95 19.08 1.54 18.23
C GLU A 95 17.77 1.24 17.50
N LYS A 96 17.86 0.90 16.21
CA LYS A 96 16.69 0.48 15.44
C LYS A 96 16.04 -0.76 16.02
N ASP A 97 16.85 -1.72 16.39
CA ASP A 97 16.41 -2.98 16.98
C ASP A 97 15.70 -2.75 18.30
N LEU A 98 16.24 -1.88 19.15
CA LEU A 98 15.61 -1.50 20.41
C LEU A 98 14.23 -0.87 20.19
N ILE A 99 14.11 0.03 19.22
CA ILE A 99 12.83 0.68 18.89
C ILE A 99 11.81 -0.36 18.42
N LEU A 100 12.20 -1.29 17.57
CA LEU A 100 11.32 -2.35 17.11
C LEU A 100 10.85 -3.24 18.25
N HIS A 101 11.72 -3.57 19.19
CA HIS A 101 11.36 -4.34 20.39
C HIS A 101 10.35 -3.58 21.26
N LEU A 102 10.54 -2.26 21.42
CA LEU A 102 9.59 -1.44 22.17
C LEU A 102 8.21 -1.40 21.51
N ILE A 103 8.18 -1.29 20.19
CA ILE A 103 6.93 -1.32 19.44
C ILE A 103 6.22 -2.65 19.67
N ASP A 104 6.93 -3.76 19.54
CA ASP A 104 6.38 -5.10 19.76
C ASP A 104 5.87 -5.26 21.19
N TYR A 105 6.61 -4.76 22.17
CA TYR A 105 6.19 -4.79 23.57
C TYR A 105 4.87 -4.05 23.77
N PHE A 106 4.77 -2.81 23.26
CA PHE A 106 3.55 -2.03 23.40
C PHE A 106 2.36 -2.66 22.70
N GLN A 107 2.58 -3.28 21.54
CA GLN A 107 1.52 -3.97 20.82
C GLN A 107 1.02 -5.20 21.60
N SER A 108 1.90 -5.90 22.28
CA SER A 108 1.54 -7.08 23.06
C SER A 108 0.73 -6.76 24.32
N GLN A 109 0.72 -5.50 24.76
CA GLN A 109 -0.04 -5.05 25.94
C GLN A 109 -1.50 -4.71 25.62
N LYS A 110 -1.88 -4.71 24.36
CA LYS A 110 -3.25 -4.35 23.94
C LYS A 110 -4.19 -5.55 23.90
#